data_fcc49956af4faf2fd6e1fd22fbb56692
#
_entry.id   fcc49956af4faf2fd6e1fd22fbb56692
#
_cell.length_a   1.000
_cell.length_b   1.000
_cell.length_c   1.000
_cell.angle_alpha   90.00
_cell.angle_beta   90.00
_cell.angle_gamma   90.00
#
_symmetry.space_group_name_H-M   'P 1'
#
loop_
_entity.id
_entity.type
_entity.pdbx_description
1 polymer ?
#
loop_
_entity_poly.entity_id
_entity_poly.type
_entity_poly.pdbx_seq_one_letter_code
_entity_poly.pdbx_strand_id
1 'polypeptide(L)'
;MRRKQTWEVYDMIVLKYRKTGSVCFISHIDLLRHMDRVIRRGKISINYSQGFNPHALMYFSPPLSLGISSIAEYLTLDTNESADVVFEKFNAAVPDDLKASKVFACEKNPNLQAKVVCADFVFNTPYRPIEVGDKFEISYEKKGEIVTENVASKIFSFFEKDGKLVARLASGSVNLRPDRLLQKLNEILGEDLKLCDVEKVAQYVDVDGKLVEVDRYLQK
;
A
#
# COMPACT_ATOMS: atom_id res chain seq x y z
N MET A 1 38.85 -3.33 -27.02
CA MET A 1 37.43 -2.92 -27.17
C MET A 1 36.84 -2.69 -25.77
N ARG A 2 36.69 -1.42 -25.35
CA ARG A 2 36.02 -1.07 -24.08
C ARG A 2 34.53 -1.12 -24.37
N ARG A 3 33.79 -2.05 -23.71
CA ARG A 3 32.32 -2.01 -23.66
C ARG A 3 31.93 -0.68 -23.02
N LYS A 4 31.22 0.18 -23.79
CA LYS A 4 30.51 1.32 -23.24
C LYS A 4 29.41 0.73 -22.35
N GLN A 5 29.57 0.83 -21.05
CA GLN A 5 28.47 0.67 -20.09
C GLN A 5 27.52 1.85 -20.32
N THR A 6 26.44 1.63 -21.05
CA THR A 6 25.33 2.56 -21.11
C THR A 6 24.66 2.47 -19.75
N TRP A 7 24.85 3.51 -18.93
CA TRP A 7 24.08 3.68 -17.70
C TRP A 7 22.65 3.99 -18.13
N GLU A 8 21.73 3.03 -17.93
CA GLU A 8 20.31 3.34 -18.04
C GLU A 8 19.98 4.33 -16.92
N VAL A 9 19.62 5.55 -17.31
CA VAL A 9 19.20 6.58 -16.37
C VAL A 9 17.75 6.28 -16.02
N TYR A 10 17.53 5.70 -14.86
CA TYR A 10 16.19 5.56 -14.30
C TYR A 10 15.90 6.80 -13.46
N ASP A 11 14.83 7.51 -13.78
CA ASP A 11 14.45 8.75 -13.10
C ASP A 11 13.53 8.48 -11.90
N MET A 12 13.00 7.25 -11.78
CA MET A 12 12.04 6.88 -10.74
C MET A 12 12.47 5.63 -9.98
N ILE A 13 12.57 5.75 -8.68
CA ILE A 13 12.83 4.61 -7.78
C ILE A 13 11.60 4.32 -6.95
N VAL A 14 11.15 3.07 -6.93
CA VAL A 14 10.02 2.62 -6.12
C VAL A 14 10.52 1.76 -4.98
N LEU A 15 10.22 2.17 -3.75
CA LEU A 15 10.49 1.41 -2.54
C LEU A 15 9.22 0.69 -2.11
N LYS A 16 9.28 -0.64 -1.91
CA LYS A 16 8.27 -1.38 -1.14
C LYS A 16 8.68 -1.35 0.31
N TYR A 17 7.84 -0.81 1.18
CA TYR A 17 8.14 -0.67 2.60
C TYR A 17 7.01 -1.19 3.48
N ARG A 18 7.34 -1.50 4.73
CA ARG A 18 6.36 -1.89 5.74
C ARG A 18 5.88 -0.67 6.55
N LYS A 19 4.67 -0.75 7.05
CA LYS A 19 4.09 0.17 8.04
C LYS A 19 3.52 -0.68 9.17
N THR A 20 4.31 -0.89 10.22
CA THR A 20 3.99 -1.82 11.32
C THR A 20 4.14 -1.13 12.68
N GLY A 21 3.88 -1.83 13.77
CA GLY A 21 4.05 -1.31 15.12
C GLY A 21 3.30 0.01 15.38
N SER A 22 3.92 0.92 16.10
CA SER A 22 3.31 2.20 16.48
C SER A 22 3.04 3.14 15.29
N VAL A 23 3.76 2.96 14.18
CA VAL A 23 3.55 3.83 12.99
C VAL A 23 2.26 3.51 12.24
N CYS A 24 1.55 2.40 12.57
CA CYS A 24 0.21 2.15 12.04
C CYS A 24 -0.79 3.24 12.42
N PHE A 25 -0.56 3.93 13.54
CA PHE A 25 -1.45 4.97 14.07
C PHE A 25 -1.13 6.39 13.60
N ILE A 26 -0.11 6.59 12.76
CA ILE A 26 0.14 7.91 12.16
C ILE A 26 -0.74 8.12 10.93
N SER A 27 -1.26 9.36 10.79
CA SER A 27 -2.09 9.73 9.65
C SER A 27 -1.29 9.71 8.34
N HIS A 28 -1.98 9.65 7.20
CA HIS A 28 -1.32 9.74 5.89
C HIS A 28 -0.54 11.05 5.73
N ILE A 29 -1.09 12.18 6.19
CA ILE A 29 -0.42 13.49 6.13
C ILE A 29 0.85 13.50 6.99
N ASP A 30 0.81 12.90 8.17
CA ASP A 30 1.98 12.83 9.03
C ASP A 30 3.03 11.85 8.48
N LEU A 31 2.59 10.77 7.81
CA LEU A 31 3.49 9.88 7.08
C LEU A 31 4.20 10.63 5.95
N LEU A 32 3.50 11.44 5.15
CA LEU A 32 4.11 12.29 4.11
C LEU A 32 5.20 13.20 4.70
N ARG A 33 4.89 13.90 5.78
CA ARG A 33 5.84 14.77 6.49
C ARG A 33 7.02 13.99 7.08
N HIS A 34 6.75 12.78 7.56
CA HIS A 34 7.80 11.89 8.07
C HIS A 34 8.75 11.45 6.97
N MET A 35 8.21 11.04 5.82
CA MET A 35 9.02 10.61 4.66
C MET A 35 9.85 11.76 4.09
N ASP A 36 9.34 12.99 4.01
CA ASP A 36 10.15 14.16 3.63
C ASP A 36 11.36 14.34 4.57
N ARG A 37 11.16 14.18 5.89
CA ARG A 37 12.25 14.23 6.87
C ARG A 37 13.24 13.05 6.73
N VAL A 38 12.74 11.86 6.37
CA VAL A 38 13.58 10.69 6.09
C VAL A 38 14.49 10.94 4.88
N ILE A 39 13.93 11.44 3.77
CA ILE A 39 14.66 11.78 2.56
C ILE A 39 15.80 12.75 2.87
N ARG A 40 15.51 13.82 3.61
CA ARG A 40 16.52 14.83 4.02
C ARG A 40 17.57 14.24 4.95
N ARG A 41 17.18 13.47 5.97
CA ARG A 41 18.11 12.84 6.93
C ARG A 41 19.00 11.79 6.26
N GLY A 42 18.43 11.00 5.35
CA GLY A 42 19.15 10.00 4.56
C GLY A 42 20.01 10.62 3.45
N LYS A 43 19.93 11.96 3.24
CA LYS A 43 20.64 12.66 2.15
C LYS A 43 20.37 12.03 0.79
N ILE A 44 19.12 11.60 0.56
CA ILE A 44 18.66 11.09 -0.74
C ILE A 44 18.47 12.30 -1.65
N SER A 45 19.15 12.31 -2.80
CA SER A 45 18.96 13.34 -3.81
C SER A 45 17.59 13.15 -4.47
N ILE A 46 16.67 14.09 -4.28
CA ILE A 46 15.32 14.04 -4.83
C ILE A 46 15.01 15.30 -5.63
N ASN A 47 14.26 15.14 -6.70
CA ASN A 47 13.78 16.27 -7.49
C ASN A 47 12.60 16.95 -6.78
N TYR A 48 12.45 18.26 -7.01
CA TYR A 48 11.41 19.09 -6.40
C TYR A 48 10.46 19.64 -7.45
N SER A 49 9.21 19.83 -7.06
CA SER A 49 8.21 20.48 -7.91
C SER A 49 8.62 21.94 -8.20
N GLN A 50 8.19 22.43 -9.36
CA GLN A 50 8.38 23.84 -9.77
C GLN A 50 7.31 24.71 -9.09
N GLY A 51 7.65 25.97 -8.76
CA GLY A 51 6.71 26.96 -8.25
C GLY A 51 7.17 27.64 -6.96
N PHE A 52 6.28 28.42 -6.34
CA PHE A 52 6.60 29.23 -5.14
C PHE A 52 6.82 28.41 -3.87
N ASN A 53 6.32 27.19 -3.81
CA ASN A 53 6.48 26.32 -2.66
C ASN A 53 6.91 24.91 -3.08
N PRO A 54 8.21 24.74 -3.45
CA PRO A 54 8.72 23.46 -3.93
C PRO A 54 8.57 22.36 -2.88
N HIS A 55 8.05 21.21 -3.30
CA HIS A 55 7.97 20.01 -2.48
C HIS A 55 8.67 18.83 -3.16
N ALA A 56 9.20 17.92 -2.38
CA ALA A 56 9.85 16.71 -2.87
C ALA A 56 8.88 15.87 -3.71
N LEU A 57 9.33 15.42 -4.88
CA LEU A 57 8.53 14.61 -5.78
C LEU A 57 8.46 13.16 -5.30
N MET A 58 7.53 12.93 -4.37
CA MET A 58 7.22 11.65 -3.75
C MET A 58 5.79 11.25 -4.06
N TYR A 59 5.58 10.00 -4.51
CA TYR A 59 4.26 9.48 -4.87
C TYR A 59 4.00 8.18 -4.13
N PHE A 60 2.85 8.09 -3.47
CA PHE A 60 2.47 6.95 -2.64
C PHE A 60 1.44 6.07 -3.36
N SER A 61 1.44 4.78 -3.05
CA SER A 61 0.30 3.91 -3.37
C SER A 61 -0.94 4.31 -2.55
N PRO A 62 -2.14 3.79 -2.84
CA PRO A 62 -3.35 4.13 -2.08
C PRO A 62 -3.16 4.02 -0.58
N PRO A 63 -3.61 5.03 0.21
CA PRO A 63 -3.35 5.10 1.65
C PRO A 63 -4.03 3.97 2.42
N LEU A 64 -3.42 3.58 3.53
CA LEU A 64 -3.93 2.58 4.46
C LEU A 64 -4.73 3.24 5.58
N SER A 65 -5.81 2.59 6.05
CA SER A 65 -6.54 3.00 7.24
C SER A 65 -5.65 2.97 8.48
N LEU A 66 -5.93 3.87 9.44
CA LEU A 66 -5.20 3.91 10.71
C LEU A 66 -5.41 2.61 11.50
N GLY A 67 -4.39 2.17 12.22
CA GLY A 67 -4.42 0.99 13.07
C GLY A 67 -4.20 -0.33 12.34
N ILE A 68 -4.14 -0.33 10.99
CA ILE A 68 -3.87 -1.52 10.18
C ILE A 68 -2.39 -1.56 9.83
N SER A 69 -1.77 -2.74 9.97
CA SER A 69 -0.41 -2.98 9.53
C SER A 69 -0.31 -3.25 8.03
N SER A 70 0.89 -3.05 7.46
CA SER A 70 1.15 -3.37 6.06
C SER A 70 2.60 -3.76 5.84
N ILE A 71 2.82 -4.75 4.98
CA ILE A 71 4.13 -5.10 4.41
C ILE A 71 4.20 -4.79 2.91
N ALA A 72 3.20 -4.10 2.38
CA ALA A 72 3.03 -3.84 0.96
C ALA A 72 2.62 -2.38 0.66
N GLU A 73 3.31 -1.42 1.30
CA GLU A 73 3.23 0.00 0.92
C GLU A 73 4.29 0.32 -0.13
N TYR A 74 3.98 1.26 -1.04
CA TYR A 74 4.93 1.68 -2.07
C TYR A 74 5.10 3.19 -2.07
N LEU A 75 6.37 3.61 -2.17
CA LEU A 75 6.80 5.00 -2.28
C LEU A 75 7.66 5.14 -3.54
N THR A 76 7.19 5.94 -4.49
CA THR A 76 7.95 6.31 -5.69
C THR A 76 8.67 7.64 -5.44
N LEU A 77 9.96 7.68 -5.71
CA LEU A 77 10.83 8.84 -5.60
C LEU A 77 11.33 9.24 -6.99
N ASP A 78 11.23 10.53 -7.32
CA ASP A 78 11.83 11.12 -8.50
C ASP A 78 13.26 11.53 -8.15
N THR A 79 14.26 10.76 -8.63
CA THR A 79 15.66 10.89 -8.19
C THR A 79 16.62 10.43 -9.26
N ASN A 80 17.80 11.05 -9.29
CA ASN A 80 18.91 10.65 -10.18
C ASN A 80 19.89 9.66 -9.51
N GLU A 81 19.59 9.20 -8.30
CA GLU A 81 20.42 8.19 -7.62
C GLU A 81 20.03 6.77 -8.07
N SER A 82 20.97 5.83 -7.97
CA SER A 82 20.68 4.43 -8.27
C SER A 82 19.78 3.78 -7.21
N ALA A 83 19.05 2.74 -7.61
CA ALA A 83 18.13 2.02 -6.74
C ALA A 83 18.81 1.52 -5.45
N ASP A 84 19.98 0.93 -5.55
CA ASP A 84 20.73 0.38 -4.40
C ASP A 84 21.11 1.49 -3.41
N VAL A 85 21.60 2.62 -3.92
CA VAL A 85 21.98 3.78 -3.07
C VAL A 85 20.76 4.34 -2.35
N VAL A 86 19.64 4.50 -3.04
CA VAL A 86 18.37 4.95 -2.44
C VAL A 86 17.90 3.98 -1.36
N PHE A 87 17.93 2.67 -1.65
CA PHE A 87 17.51 1.64 -0.71
C PHE A 87 18.34 1.63 0.57
N GLU A 88 19.67 1.71 0.47
CA GLU A 88 20.56 1.76 1.62
C GLU A 88 20.35 3.03 2.45
N LYS A 89 20.33 4.21 1.81
CA LYS A 89 20.13 5.50 2.47
C LYS A 89 18.76 5.57 3.17
N PHE A 90 17.71 5.09 2.50
CA PHE A 90 16.36 5.06 3.06
C PHE A 90 16.33 4.18 4.31
N ASN A 91 16.82 2.94 4.20
CA ASN A 91 16.82 1.98 5.30
C ASN A 91 17.72 2.42 6.47
N ALA A 92 18.79 3.18 6.23
CA ALA A 92 19.60 3.78 7.28
C ALA A 92 18.87 4.92 8.02
N ALA A 93 17.90 5.58 7.36
CA ALA A 93 17.24 6.78 7.87
C ALA A 93 15.87 6.54 8.50
N VAL A 94 15.21 5.39 8.25
CA VAL A 94 13.88 5.06 8.81
C VAL A 94 13.99 4.18 10.06
N PRO A 95 12.98 4.21 10.97
CA PRO A 95 12.84 3.21 12.03
C PRO A 95 12.49 1.84 11.41
N ASP A 96 12.69 0.78 12.20
CA ASP A 96 12.44 -0.59 11.74
C ASP A 96 11.03 -0.82 11.21
N ASP A 97 10.05 -0.17 11.82
CA ASP A 97 8.63 -0.27 11.44
C ASP A 97 8.29 0.34 10.05
N LEU A 98 9.24 1.04 9.42
CA LEU A 98 9.10 1.65 8.08
C LEU A 98 10.17 1.17 7.07
N LYS A 99 10.96 0.15 7.39
CA LYS A 99 12.01 -0.36 6.49
C LYS A 99 11.45 -0.80 5.15
N ALA A 100 12.18 -0.46 4.09
CA ALA A 100 11.95 -1.00 2.78
C ALA A 100 12.45 -2.44 2.69
N SER A 101 11.66 -3.29 2.04
CA SER A 101 11.98 -4.71 1.79
C SER A 101 12.44 -4.97 0.35
N LYS A 102 12.05 -4.10 -0.59
CA LYS A 102 12.42 -4.18 -2.01
C LYS A 102 12.59 -2.80 -2.60
N VAL A 103 13.35 -2.74 -3.68
CA VAL A 103 13.54 -1.55 -4.51
C VAL A 103 13.38 -1.93 -5.98
N PHE A 104 12.80 -1.01 -6.76
CA PHE A 104 12.61 -1.17 -8.20
C PHE A 104 13.03 0.14 -8.88
N ALA A 105 13.68 0.03 -10.04
CA ALA A 105 14.01 1.14 -10.90
C ALA A 105 13.03 1.22 -12.08
N CYS A 106 12.49 2.39 -12.37
CA CYS A 106 11.50 2.60 -13.43
C CYS A 106 11.92 3.79 -14.30
N GLU A 107 11.74 3.68 -15.62
CA GLU A 107 12.00 4.79 -16.54
C GLU A 107 11.05 5.99 -16.32
N LYS A 108 9.87 5.74 -15.81
CA LYS A 108 8.84 6.75 -15.54
C LYS A 108 8.00 6.39 -14.31
N ASN A 109 7.31 7.40 -13.76
CA ASN A 109 6.41 7.19 -12.63
C ASN A 109 5.35 6.13 -12.96
N PRO A 110 5.33 4.99 -12.23
CA PRO A 110 4.33 3.93 -12.46
C PRO A 110 2.92 4.34 -12.05
N ASN A 111 2.75 5.50 -11.38
CA ASN A 111 1.47 6.05 -10.92
C ASN A 111 0.61 5.04 -10.14
N LEU A 112 1.22 4.40 -9.14
CA LEU A 112 0.57 3.34 -8.36
C LEU A 112 -0.70 3.81 -7.65
N GLN A 113 -0.77 5.10 -7.27
CA GLN A 113 -1.98 5.65 -6.65
C GLN A 113 -3.22 5.52 -7.54
N ALA A 114 -3.08 5.73 -8.84
CA ALA A 114 -4.18 5.64 -9.80
C ALA A 114 -4.38 4.23 -10.35
N LYS A 115 -3.31 3.44 -10.43
CA LYS A 115 -3.34 2.11 -11.08
C LYS A 115 -3.70 0.96 -10.17
N VAL A 116 -3.48 1.07 -8.87
CA VAL A 116 -3.86 0.02 -7.93
C VAL A 116 -5.39 -0.05 -7.87
N VAL A 117 -5.92 -1.25 -8.11
CA VAL A 117 -7.37 -1.52 -8.15
C VAL A 117 -7.86 -2.36 -6.98
N CYS A 118 -6.98 -3.19 -6.38
CA CYS A 118 -7.32 -3.95 -5.19
C CYS A 118 -6.07 -4.29 -4.34
N ALA A 119 -6.33 -4.73 -3.12
CA ALA A 119 -5.30 -5.17 -2.18
C ALA A 119 -5.78 -6.37 -1.37
N ASP A 120 -4.83 -7.21 -0.95
CA ASP A 120 -5.07 -8.34 -0.07
C ASP A 120 -4.82 -7.95 1.39
N PHE A 121 -5.80 -8.25 2.21
CA PHE A 121 -5.77 -8.07 3.65
C PHE A 121 -5.90 -9.42 4.35
N VAL A 122 -4.89 -9.80 5.11
CA VAL A 122 -4.91 -10.97 5.99
C VAL A 122 -5.58 -10.57 7.29
N PHE A 123 -6.56 -11.36 7.71
CA PHE A 123 -7.17 -11.28 9.03
C PHE A 123 -6.59 -12.37 9.93
N ASN A 124 -6.21 -12.03 11.14
CA ASN A 124 -5.60 -12.97 12.10
C ASN A 124 -6.67 -13.89 12.72
N THR A 125 -7.35 -14.65 11.87
CA THR A 125 -8.36 -15.66 12.23
C THR A 125 -8.21 -16.84 11.30
N PRO A 126 -8.55 -18.07 11.73
CA PRO A 126 -8.61 -19.23 10.85
C PRO A 126 -9.54 -18.99 9.66
N TYR A 127 -9.14 -19.51 8.50
CA TYR A 127 -10.00 -19.42 7.32
C TYR A 127 -11.32 -20.16 7.56
N ARG A 128 -12.41 -19.48 7.21
CA ARG A 128 -13.76 -20.06 7.05
C ARG A 128 -14.34 -19.52 5.75
N PRO A 129 -14.99 -20.35 4.91
CA PRO A 129 -15.63 -19.89 3.68
C PRO A 129 -16.65 -18.79 3.95
N ILE A 130 -16.54 -17.70 3.19
CA ILE A 130 -17.50 -16.58 3.22
C ILE A 130 -18.00 -16.40 1.80
N GLU A 131 -19.29 -16.57 1.61
CA GLU A 131 -19.93 -16.35 0.31
C GLU A 131 -20.28 -14.88 0.13
N VAL A 132 -19.89 -14.33 -1.01
CA VAL A 132 -20.25 -12.97 -1.43
C VAL A 132 -21.28 -13.15 -2.56
N GLY A 133 -22.56 -13.06 -2.20
CA GLY A 133 -23.62 -13.04 -3.20
C GLY A 133 -23.77 -11.65 -3.84
N ASP A 134 -24.89 -11.41 -4.50
CA ASP A 134 -25.22 -10.10 -5.08
C ASP A 134 -25.39 -8.99 -4.02
N LYS A 135 -25.53 -9.40 -2.75
CA LYS A 135 -25.77 -8.51 -1.63
C LYS A 135 -24.87 -8.88 -0.46
N PHE A 136 -23.95 -7.96 -0.12
CA PHE A 136 -23.10 -8.02 1.06
C PHE A 136 -23.14 -6.67 1.76
N GLU A 137 -24.07 -6.52 2.73
CA GLU A 137 -24.31 -5.26 3.42
C GLU A 137 -23.40 -5.11 4.62
N ILE A 138 -22.82 -3.92 4.73
CA ILE A 138 -22.09 -3.46 5.92
C ILE A 138 -22.74 -2.19 6.45
N SER A 139 -22.69 -2.01 7.76
CA SER A 139 -23.11 -0.77 8.42
C SER A 139 -21.93 -0.12 9.12
N TYR A 140 -21.81 1.19 8.98
CA TYR A 140 -20.75 1.96 9.63
C TYR A 140 -21.21 3.38 9.93
N GLU A 141 -20.61 4.01 10.95
CA GLU A 141 -20.89 5.38 11.28
C GLU A 141 -20.18 6.36 10.32
N LYS A 142 -20.93 7.34 9.81
CA LYS A 142 -20.38 8.42 9.00
C LYS A 142 -21.03 9.74 9.43
N LYS A 143 -20.23 10.64 9.99
CA LYS A 143 -20.68 11.96 10.48
C LYS A 143 -21.82 11.90 11.51
N GLY A 144 -21.81 10.90 12.39
CA GLY A 144 -22.85 10.70 13.41
C GLY A 144 -24.10 9.94 12.92
N GLU A 145 -24.14 9.52 11.66
CA GLU A 145 -25.25 8.74 11.09
C GLU A 145 -24.78 7.31 10.76
N ILE A 146 -25.66 6.32 10.97
CA ILE A 146 -25.41 4.94 10.53
C ILE A 146 -25.77 4.85 9.05
N VAL A 147 -24.76 4.49 8.25
CA VAL A 147 -24.88 4.24 6.82
C VAL A 147 -24.81 2.74 6.57
N THR A 148 -25.79 2.19 5.87
CA THR A 148 -25.75 0.82 5.36
C THR A 148 -25.46 0.85 3.86
N GLU A 149 -24.47 0.06 3.45
CA GLU A 149 -23.98 0.02 2.07
C GLU A 149 -23.82 -1.43 1.60
N ASN A 150 -24.32 -1.75 0.39
CA ASN A 150 -23.98 -3.01 -0.27
C ASN A 150 -22.60 -2.88 -0.91
N VAL A 151 -21.65 -3.66 -0.40
CA VAL A 151 -20.25 -3.64 -0.85
C VAL A 151 -19.83 -4.89 -1.63
N ALA A 152 -20.78 -5.72 -2.05
CA ALA A 152 -20.50 -6.96 -2.79
C ALA A 152 -19.56 -6.71 -3.99
N SER A 153 -19.82 -5.67 -4.79
CA SER A 153 -18.99 -5.31 -5.95
C SER A 153 -17.57 -4.80 -5.60
N LYS A 154 -17.31 -4.51 -4.33
CA LYS A 154 -16.01 -4.06 -3.83
C LYS A 154 -15.18 -5.17 -3.18
N ILE A 155 -15.75 -6.38 -3.09
CA ILE A 155 -15.09 -7.59 -2.59
C ILE A 155 -14.78 -8.48 -3.78
N PHE A 156 -13.50 -8.61 -4.12
CA PHE A 156 -13.07 -9.49 -5.22
C PHE A 156 -13.15 -10.96 -4.83
N SER A 157 -12.69 -11.29 -3.62
CA SER A 157 -12.74 -12.66 -3.09
C SER A 157 -12.39 -12.71 -1.61
N PHE A 158 -12.88 -13.78 -0.95
CA PHE A 158 -12.33 -14.31 0.28
C PHE A 158 -11.63 -15.64 -0.03
N PHE A 159 -10.45 -15.86 0.53
CA PHE A 159 -9.69 -17.08 0.29
C PHE A 159 -8.75 -17.40 1.46
N GLU A 160 -8.22 -18.63 1.45
CA GLU A 160 -7.24 -19.08 2.41
C GLU A 160 -5.81 -18.75 1.98
N LYS A 161 -5.01 -18.28 2.93
CA LYS A 161 -3.56 -18.22 2.80
C LYS A 161 -2.91 -18.53 4.16
N ASP A 162 -2.06 -19.53 4.19
CA ASP A 162 -1.34 -19.98 5.40
C ASP A 162 -2.28 -20.24 6.59
N GLY A 163 -3.45 -20.86 6.34
CA GLY A 163 -4.48 -21.17 7.30
C GLY A 163 -5.34 -19.99 7.74
N LYS A 164 -5.06 -18.78 7.26
CA LYS A 164 -5.76 -17.54 7.63
C LYS A 164 -6.73 -17.06 6.56
N LEU A 165 -7.72 -16.28 7.00
CA LEU A 165 -8.66 -15.60 6.13
C LEU A 165 -7.96 -14.43 5.43
N VAL A 166 -8.07 -14.37 4.12
CA VAL A 166 -7.65 -13.23 3.29
C VAL A 166 -8.85 -12.66 2.57
N ALA A 167 -9.00 -11.34 2.63
CA ALA A 167 -9.95 -10.60 1.82
C ALA A 167 -9.21 -9.79 0.75
N ARG A 168 -9.54 -10.00 -0.54
CA ARG A 168 -9.14 -9.12 -1.63
C ARG A 168 -10.19 -8.05 -1.82
N LEU A 169 -9.85 -6.83 -1.47
CA LEU A 169 -10.78 -5.69 -1.44
C LEU A 169 -10.38 -4.64 -2.48
N ALA A 170 -11.38 -3.98 -3.05
CA ALA A 170 -11.16 -2.84 -3.93
C ALA A 170 -10.36 -1.74 -3.23
N SER A 171 -9.41 -1.14 -3.94
CA SER A 171 -8.53 -0.09 -3.48
C SER A 171 -8.32 0.95 -4.59
N GLY A 172 -7.99 2.18 -4.22
CA GLY A 172 -7.84 3.27 -5.18
C GLY A 172 -9.11 4.12 -5.31
N SER A 173 -9.55 4.41 -6.54
CA SER A 173 -10.72 5.25 -6.81
C SER A 173 -12.03 4.64 -6.30
N VAL A 174 -12.18 3.33 -6.47
CA VAL A 174 -13.20 2.51 -5.80
C VAL A 174 -12.52 1.83 -4.62
N ASN A 175 -13.00 2.08 -3.41
CA ASN A 175 -12.30 1.62 -2.20
C ASN A 175 -13.28 1.00 -1.21
N LEU A 176 -12.91 -0.17 -0.68
CA LEU A 176 -13.52 -0.75 0.50
C LEU A 176 -12.46 -0.82 1.61
N ARG A 177 -12.62 0.01 2.61
CA ARG A 177 -11.72 0.04 3.77
C ARG A 177 -11.95 -1.18 4.64
N PRO A 178 -10.91 -1.95 5.01
CA PRO A 178 -11.06 -3.16 5.81
C PRO A 178 -11.62 -2.89 7.23
N ASP A 179 -11.40 -1.70 7.79
CA ASP A 179 -11.99 -1.30 9.07
C ASP A 179 -13.53 -1.26 9.04
N ARG A 180 -14.14 -0.93 7.91
CA ARG A 180 -15.61 -0.98 7.75
C ARG A 180 -16.15 -2.40 7.60
N LEU A 181 -15.31 -3.32 7.15
CA LEU A 181 -15.68 -4.73 6.98
C LEU A 181 -15.62 -5.52 8.28
N LEU A 182 -14.80 -5.07 9.25
CA LEU A 182 -14.53 -5.80 10.49
C LEU A 182 -15.78 -6.19 11.27
N GLN A 183 -16.72 -5.25 11.46
CA GLN A 183 -17.95 -5.55 12.20
C GLN A 183 -18.72 -6.69 11.54
N LYS A 184 -18.86 -6.64 10.21
CA LYS A 184 -19.56 -7.68 9.47
C LYS A 184 -18.85 -9.03 9.50
N LEU A 185 -17.52 -9.03 9.43
CA LEU A 185 -16.73 -10.25 9.57
C LEU A 185 -16.86 -10.85 10.98
N ASN A 186 -16.83 -10.02 12.02
CA ASN A 186 -17.04 -10.46 13.40
C ASN A 186 -18.41 -11.11 13.59
N GLU A 187 -19.47 -10.53 13.00
CA GLU A 187 -20.82 -11.11 13.01
C GLU A 187 -20.86 -12.49 12.32
N ILE A 188 -20.27 -12.61 11.13
CA ILE A 188 -20.26 -13.86 10.35
C ILE A 188 -19.41 -14.95 11.01
N LEU A 189 -18.24 -14.58 11.53
CA LEU A 189 -17.25 -15.52 12.07
C LEU A 189 -17.47 -15.84 13.55
N GLY A 190 -18.26 -15.03 14.27
CA GLY A 190 -18.38 -15.12 15.73
C GLY A 190 -17.08 -14.76 16.45
N GLU A 191 -16.32 -13.79 15.93
CA GLU A 191 -15.01 -13.34 16.42
C GLU A 191 -15.08 -11.92 16.97
N ASP A 192 -14.01 -11.44 17.61
CA ASP A 192 -13.82 -10.04 18.06
C ASP A 192 -12.53 -9.46 17.46
N LEU A 193 -12.40 -9.56 16.13
CA LEU A 193 -11.25 -9.01 15.39
C LEU A 193 -11.20 -7.50 15.53
N LYS A 194 -9.98 -6.99 15.68
CA LYS A 194 -9.68 -5.55 15.78
C LYS A 194 -8.78 -5.11 14.63
N LEU A 195 -8.55 -3.82 14.50
CA LEU A 195 -7.70 -3.26 13.42
C LEU A 195 -6.27 -3.82 13.45
N CYS A 196 -5.74 -4.11 14.63
CA CYS A 196 -4.41 -4.71 14.80
C CYS A 196 -4.32 -6.18 14.33
N ASP A 197 -5.46 -6.85 14.12
CA ASP A 197 -5.55 -8.21 13.58
C ASP A 197 -5.59 -8.22 12.05
N VAL A 198 -5.47 -7.05 11.40
CA VAL A 198 -5.52 -6.90 9.95
C VAL A 198 -4.19 -6.42 9.42
N GLU A 199 -3.67 -7.11 8.40
CA GLU A 199 -2.43 -6.73 7.71
C GLU A 199 -2.63 -6.69 6.19
N LYS A 200 -2.25 -5.58 5.54
CA LYS A 200 -2.18 -5.50 4.08
C LYS A 200 -0.90 -6.17 3.59
N VAL A 201 -1.04 -7.21 2.75
CA VAL A 201 0.10 -8.06 2.33
C VAL A 201 0.44 -7.94 0.86
N ALA A 202 -0.48 -7.48 0.02
CA ALA A 202 -0.24 -7.30 -1.41
C ALA A 202 -1.14 -6.20 -1.98
N GLN A 203 -0.71 -5.60 -3.09
CA GLN A 203 -1.51 -4.68 -3.91
C GLN A 203 -1.45 -5.13 -5.37
N TYR A 204 -2.51 -4.86 -6.12
CA TYR A 204 -2.65 -5.32 -7.51
C TYR A 204 -3.06 -4.17 -8.42
N VAL A 205 -2.50 -4.19 -9.63
CA VAL A 205 -2.91 -3.37 -10.76
C VAL A 205 -3.68 -4.21 -11.76
N ASP A 206 -4.58 -3.59 -12.51
CA ASP A 206 -5.21 -4.23 -13.66
C ASP A 206 -4.33 -4.00 -14.91
N VAL A 207 -3.96 -5.10 -15.56
CA VAL A 207 -3.25 -5.10 -16.85
C VAL A 207 -4.06 -5.93 -17.81
N ASP A 208 -4.76 -5.28 -18.72
CA ASP A 208 -5.60 -5.93 -19.76
C ASP A 208 -6.63 -6.91 -19.16
N GLY A 209 -7.31 -6.51 -18.08
CA GLY A 209 -8.34 -7.31 -17.39
C GLY A 209 -7.76 -8.41 -16.48
N LYS A 210 -6.45 -8.42 -16.23
CA LYS A 210 -5.79 -9.36 -15.33
C LYS A 210 -5.17 -8.63 -14.13
N LEU A 211 -5.44 -9.14 -12.95
CA LEU A 211 -4.80 -8.65 -11.73
C LEU A 211 -3.34 -9.11 -11.68
N VAL A 212 -2.44 -8.15 -11.66
CA VAL A 212 -0.99 -8.36 -11.54
C VAL A 212 -0.52 -7.73 -10.24
N GLU A 213 0.18 -8.51 -9.40
CA GLU A 213 0.77 -7.97 -8.18
C GLU A 213 1.78 -6.86 -8.51
N VAL A 214 1.77 -5.78 -7.73
CA VAL A 214 2.62 -4.60 -7.97
C VAL A 214 4.10 -4.96 -8.06
N ASP A 215 4.60 -5.90 -7.24
CA ASP A 215 5.98 -6.36 -7.34
C ASP A 215 6.33 -6.90 -8.72
N ARG A 216 5.43 -7.71 -9.32
CA ARG A 216 5.63 -8.26 -10.67
C ARG A 216 5.44 -7.21 -11.76
N TYR A 217 4.53 -6.26 -11.54
CA TYR A 217 4.30 -5.15 -12.46
C TYR A 217 5.52 -4.24 -12.58
N LEU A 218 6.25 -4.01 -11.48
CA LEU A 218 7.46 -3.17 -11.43
C LEU A 218 8.74 -3.89 -11.90
N GLN A 219 8.72 -5.20 -12.09
CA GLN A 219 9.87 -5.99 -12.58
C GLN A 219 9.96 -6.07 -14.11
N LYS A 220 9.04 -5.42 -14.82
CA LYS A 220 9.04 -5.34 -16.29
C LYS A 220 9.92 -4.17 -16.76
#